data_8136d12f9a2a686c7f489daf77deb859
#
_entry.id   8136d12f9a2a686c7f489daf77deb859
#
_cell.length_a   1.000
_cell.length_b   1.000
_cell.length_c   1.000
_cell.angle_alpha   90.00
_cell.angle_beta   90.00
_cell.angle_gamma   90.00
#
_symmetry.space_group_name_H-M   'P 1'
#
loop_
_entity.id
_entity.type
_entity.pdbx_description
1 polymer ?
#
loop_
_entity_poly.entity_id
_entity_poly.type
_entity_poly.pdbx_seq_one_letter_code
_entity_poly.pdbx_strand_id
1 'polypeptide(L)'
;MYLEVPAAALKATVKVNGVEAITHEGGFSAFWADITDLCHAGDNELVIEVGNENTPTMYPASADFTFYGGLYRGVNLISVPATHFDLDYFGGPGIKVTPKSAMDGGAVFVNESYVTNSDENFTVQYSIRDADGHEVAVAVRPADQTAVTLYVPQAKLWSMDEPNLYTVTARLQRRNETWDEVTTCTGVRSYTVTPLESFILNGQPTPLRGVSRHQNRLYKGKRPDRC
;
A
#
# COMPACT_ATOMS: atom_id res chain seq x y z
N MET A 1 -14.32 -7.67 8.48
CA MET A 1 -13.03 -8.32 8.92
C MET A 1 -12.32 -8.83 7.69
N TYR A 2 -11.04 -8.52 7.56
CA TYR A 2 -10.24 -8.89 6.39
C TYR A 2 -9.09 -9.80 6.80
N LEU A 3 -8.78 -10.75 5.92
CA LEU A 3 -7.56 -11.54 5.97
C LEU A 3 -6.56 -10.93 4.98
N GLU A 4 -5.38 -10.54 5.46
CA GLU A 4 -4.27 -10.12 4.63
C GLU A 4 -3.24 -11.24 4.55
N VAL A 5 -2.87 -11.62 3.32
CA VAL A 5 -1.77 -12.54 3.02
C VAL A 5 -0.70 -11.79 2.23
N PRO A 6 0.38 -11.33 2.88
CA PRO A 6 1.41 -10.50 2.23
C PRO A 6 2.19 -11.20 1.13
N ALA A 7 2.25 -12.53 1.12
CA ALA A 7 2.74 -13.34 0.02
C ALA A 7 2.50 -14.83 0.26
N ALA A 8 2.13 -15.54 -0.80
CA ALA A 8 1.99 -16.99 -0.82
C ALA A 8 2.52 -17.53 -2.15
N ALA A 9 3.51 -18.40 -2.12
CA ALA A 9 4.19 -18.85 -3.35
C ALA A 9 3.74 -20.24 -3.80
N LEU A 10 3.08 -20.36 -4.97
CA LEU A 10 2.79 -19.35 -6.04
C LEU A 10 1.29 -19.09 -6.18
N LYS A 11 0.46 -20.06 -5.85
CA LYS A 11 -1.01 -20.03 -5.87
C LYS A 11 -1.53 -20.31 -4.47
N ALA A 12 -2.49 -19.53 -4.02
CA ALA A 12 -3.12 -19.72 -2.73
C ALA A 12 -4.64 -19.76 -2.85
N THR A 13 -5.26 -20.69 -2.12
CA THR A 13 -6.71 -20.72 -1.92
C THR A 13 -6.98 -20.59 -0.43
N VAL A 14 -7.76 -19.60 -0.04
CA VAL A 14 -8.17 -19.35 1.34
C VAL A 14 -9.58 -19.88 1.55
N LYS A 15 -9.77 -20.65 2.60
CA LYS A 15 -11.08 -21.14 3.06
C LYS A 15 -11.30 -20.74 4.52
N VAL A 16 -12.51 -20.29 4.82
CA VAL A 16 -12.97 -20.01 6.19
C VAL A 16 -14.18 -20.88 6.47
N ASN A 17 -14.14 -21.68 7.53
CA ASN A 17 -15.21 -22.60 7.90
C ASN A 17 -15.64 -23.52 6.74
N GLY A 18 -14.67 -23.95 5.91
CA GLY A 18 -14.89 -24.81 4.75
C GLY A 18 -15.37 -24.07 3.48
N VAL A 19 -15.67 -22.78 3.54
CA VAL A 19 -16.11 -21.97 2.39
C VAL A 19 -14.92 -21.21 1.80
N GLU A 20 -14.77 -21.28 0.46
CA GLU A 20 -13.72 -20.54 -0.23
C GLU A 20 -14.00 -19.04 -0.17
N ALA A 21 -13.02 -18.28 0.34
CA ALA A 21 -13.05 -16.82 0.41
C ALA A 21 -12.38 -16.17 -0.83
N ILE A 22 -11.22 -16.69 -1.22
CA ILE A 22 -10.46 -16.18 -2.37
C ILE A 22 -9.47 -17.21 -2.90
N THR A 23 -9.23 -17.17 -4.20
CA THR A 23 -8.06 -17.79 -4.84
C THR A 23 -7.19 -16.70 -5.46
N HIS A 24 -5.88 -16.72 -5.18
CA HIS A 24 -4.90 -15.76 -5.66
C HIS A 24 -3.77 -16.46 -6.41
N GLU A 25 -3.40 -15.91 -7.57
CA GLU A 25 -2.24 -16.33 -8.35
C GLU A 25 -1.19 -15.21 -8.39
N GLY A 26 0.02 -15.52 -7.93
CA GLY A 26 1.12 -14.56 -7.87
C GLY A 26 1.90 -14.66 -6.56
N GLY A 27 3.13 -15.17 -6.62
CA GLY A 27 3.90 -15.54 -5.44
C GLY A 27 4.48 -14.37 -4.64
N PHE A 28 4.42 -13.13 -5.14
CA PHE A 28 5.17 -12.00 -4.60
C PHE A 28 4.31 -10.80 -4.21
N SER A 29 3.05 -10.79 -4.60
CA SER A 29 2.09 -9.75 -4.27
C SER A 29 1.26 -10.12 -3.04
N ALA A 30 0.90 -9.11 -2.26
CA ALA A 30 -0.07 -9.24 -1.20
C ALA A 30 -1.49 -9.31 -1.77
N PHE A 31 -2.38 -9.99 -1.07
CA PHE A 31 -3.81 -10.02 -1.37
C PHE A 31 -4.63 -10.01 -0.08
N TRP A 32 -5.88 -9.58 -0.21
CA TRP A 32 -6.84 -9.47 0.87
C TRP A 32 -8.11 -10.25 0.53
N ALA A 33 -8.78 -10.72 1.55
CA ALA A 33 -10.11 -11.30 1.44
C ALA A 33 -11.00 -10.71 2.53
N ASP A 34 -12.16 -10.17 2.16
CA ASP A 34 -13.21 -9.90 3.13
C ASP A 34 -13.81 -11.24 3.59
N ILE A 35 -13.65 -11.53 4.86
CA ILE A 35 -14.14 -12.77 5.49
C ILE A 35 -15.27 -12.50 6.49
N THR A 36 -15.85 -11.30 6.47
CA THR A 36 -16.85 -10.86 7.45
C THR A 36 -18.02 -11.82 7.52
N ASP A 37 -18.60 -12.18 6.37
CA ASP A 37 -19.77 -13.04 6.29
C ASP A 37 -19.46 -14.53 6.45
N LEU A 38 -18.18 -14.90 6.45
CA LEU A 38 -17.72 -16.27 6.61
C LEU A 38 -17.37 -16.61 8.06
N CYS A 39 -17.24 -15.60 8.92
CA CYS A 39 -16.89 -15.73 10.31
C CYS A 39 -18.14 -15.74 11.20
N HIS A 40 -18.05 -16.44 12.32
CA HIS A 40 -19.06 -16.44 13.38
C HIS A 40 -18.43 -16.25 14.76
N ALA A 41 -19.25 -16.03 15.79
CA ALA A 41 -18.77 -15.93 17.16
C ALA A 41 -18.17 -17.26 17.63
N GLY A 42 -17.05 -17.19 18.34
CA GLY A 42 -16.30 -18.36 18.81
C GLY A 42 -15.18 -18.76 17.83
N ASP A 43 -14.86 -20.05 17.83
CA ASP A 43 -13.76 -20.58 17.02
C ASP A 43 -14.12 -20.63 15.54
N ASN A 44 -13.21 -20.21 14.68
CA ASN A 44 -13.33 -20.28 13.22
C ASN A 44 -12.14 -21.04 12.66
N GLU A 45 -12.39 -21.91 11.70
CA GLU A 45 -11.34 -22.64 10.99
C GLU A 45 -10.86 -21.80 9.78
N LEU A 46 -9.55 -21.52 9.73
CA LEU A 46 -8.90 -20.88 8.60
C LEU A 46 -7.93 -21.86 7.94
N VAL A 47 -8.16 -22.17 6.67
CA VAL A 47 -7.29 -23.02 5.86
C VAL A 47 -6.73 -22.20 4.70
N ILE A 48 -5.39 -22.19 4.55
CA ILE A 48 -4.71 -21.57 3.42
C ILE A 48 -3.93 -22.66 2.69
N GLU A 49 -4.47 -23.11 1.57
CA GLU A 49 -3.81 -24.07 0.68
C GLU A 49 -2.84 -23.32 -0.23
N VAL A 50 -1.57 -23.70 -0.25
CA VAL A 50 -0.55 -23.04 -1.08
C VAL A 50 0.17 -24.05 -1.95
N GLY A 51 0.10 -23.87 -3.27
CA GLY A 51 0.81 -24.66 -4.27
C GLY A 51 1.93 -23.84 -4.93
N ASN A 52 3.07 -24.47 -5.17
CA ASN A 52 4.19 -23.88 -5.92
C ASN A 52 4.38 -24.48 -7.31
N GLU A 53 3.32 -25.06 -7.86
CA GLU A 53 3.32 -25.63 -9.20
C GLU A 53 3.62 -24.54 -10.25
N ASN A 54 4.52 -24.88 -11.17
CA ASN A 54 4.83 -23.98 -12.27
C ASN A 54 3.70 -24.02 -13.30
N THR A 55 3.05 -22.89 -13.54
CA THR A 55 2.00 -22.74 -14.56
C THR A 55 2.36 -21.63 -15.54
N PRO A 56 1.87 -21.70 -16.79
CA PRO A 56 2.15 -20.65 -17.78
C PRO A 56 1.63 -19.26 -17.40
N THR A 57 0.68 -19.19 -16.47
CA THR A 57 0.04 -17.94 -16.02
C THR A 57 0.76 -17.26 -14.87
N MET A 58 1.72 -17.95 -14.23
CA MET A 58 2.44 -17.42 -13.06
C MET A 58 3.89 -17.10 -13.40
N TYR A 59 4.32 -15.90 -13.03
CA TYR A 59 5.69 -15.44 -13.25
C TYR A 59 6.52 -15.58 -11.94
N PRO A 60 7.80 -15.95 -12.05
CA PRO A 60 8.50 -16.36 -13.25
C PRO A 60 8.23 -17.83 -13.59
N ALA A 61 8.08 -18.13 -14.89
CA ALA A 61 7.88 -19.51 -15.36
C ALA A 61 9.14 -20.37 -15.22
N SER A 62 10.32 -19.75 -15.23
CA SER A 62 11.61 -20.39 -14.97
C SER A 62 12.61 -19.36 -14.45
N ALA A 63 13.56 -19.79 -13.61
CA ALA A 63 14.67 -18.98 -13.11
C ALA A 63 15.80 -19.88 -12.61
N ASP A 64 16.97 -19.27 -12.37
CA ASP A 64 18.16 -19.92 -11.83
C ASP A 64 18.19 -19.99 -10.29
N PHE A 65 17.03 -19.85 -9.64
CA PHE A 65 16.88 -19.95 -8.19
C PHE A 65 15.74 -20.93 -7.81
N THR A 66 15.77 -21.41 -6.58
CA THR A 66 14.77 -22.33 -6.07
C THR A 66 13.43 -21.64 -5.86
N PHE A 67 12.36 -22.25 -6.38
CA PHE A 67 10.97 -21.85 -6.12
C PHE A 67 10.49 -22.52 -4.82
N TYR A 68 10.57 -21.77 -3.72
CA TYR A 68 10.04 -22.24 -2.45
C TYR A 68 8.52 -22.05 -2.43
N GLY A 69 7.80 -23.06 -1.97
CA GLY A 69 6.35 -22.99 -1.72
C GLY A 69 6.02 -22.47 -0.31
N GLY A 70 4.75 -22.19 -0.10
CA GLY A 70 4.18 -21.87 1.19
C GLY A 70 4.10 -20.39 1.51
N LEU A 71 3.74 -20.10 2.77
CA LEU A 71 3.65 -18.75 3.33
C LEU A 71 5.03 -18.33 3.86
N TYR A 72 5.66 -17.34 3.27
CA TYR A 72 6.99 -16.87 3.67
C TYR A 72 7.01 -15.45 4.26
N ARG A 73 5.84 -14.81 4.31
CA ARG A 73 5.57 -13.60 5.08
C ARG A 73 4.38 -13.89 5.98
N GLY A 74 4.18 -13.20 7.05
CA GLY A 74 3.08 -13.47 7.98
C GLY A 74 1.69 -13.52 7.32
N VAL A 75 0.67 -13.74 8.14
CA VAL A 75 -0.74 -13.61 7.79
C VAL A 75 -1.35 -12.72 8.86
N ASN A 76 -2.17 -11.76 8.48
CA ASN A 76 -2.77 -10.79 9.40
C ASN A 76 -4.30 -10.84 9.31
N LEU A 77 -4.94 -10.71 10.46
CA LEU A 77 -6.37 -10.39 10.53
C LEU A 77 -6.51 -8.90 10.79
N ILE A 78 -7.30 -8.22 9.96
CA ILE A 78 -7.55 -6.80 10.04
C ILE A 78 -9.02 -6.61 10.42
N SER A 79 -9.25 -6.00 11.60
CA SER A 79 -10.58 -5.63 12.04
C SER A 79 -10.77 -4.14 11.85
N VAL A 80 -11.79 -3.76 11.11
CA VAL A 80 -12.16 -2.37 10.83
C VAL A 80 -13.61 -2.11 11.22
N PRO A 81 -14.02 -0.86 11.50
CA PRO A 81 -15.41 -0.47 11.64
C PRO A 81 -16.22 -0.76 10.36
N ALA A 82 -17.54 -0.75 10.43
CA ALA A 82 -18.39 -0.91 9.26
C ALA A 82 -18.14 0.18 8.19
N THR A 83 -17.84 1.41 8.61
CA THR A 83 -17.40 2.49 7.74
C THR A 83 -15.90 2.70 7.94
N HIS A 84 -15.12 2.47 6.89
CA HIS A 84 -13.65 2.50 6.91
C HIS A 84 -13.08 2.89 5.54
N PHE A 85 -11.79 3.18 5.46
CA PHE A 85 -11.09 3.31 4.18
C PHE A 85 -11.07 1.97 3.46
N ASP A 86 -11.43 1.99 2.17
CA ASP A 86 -11.64 0.80 1.36
C ASP A 86 -10.36 -0.02 1.20
N LEU A 87 -10.33 -1.22 1.79
CA LEU A 87 -9.21 -2.15 1.70
C LEU A 87 -9.18 -2.92 0.38
N ASP A 88 -10.25 -2.90 -0.41
CA ASP A 88 -10.30 -3.55 -1.72
C ASP A 88 -9.77 -2.63 -2.84
N TYR A 89 -9.56 -1.33 -2.53
CA TYR A 89 -8.96 -0.41 -3.48
C TYR A 89 -7.49 -0.76 -3.72
N PHE A 90 -7.21 -1.48 -4.79
CA PHE A 90 -5.89 -2.02 -5.15
C PHE A 90 -5.15 -2.72 -4.00
N GLY A 91 -5.89 -3.39 -3.11
CA GLY A 91 -5.33 -4.06 -1.94
C GLY A 91 -4.98 -3.12 -0.79
N GLY A 92 -5.74 -2.05 -0.60
CA GLY A 92 -5.59 -1.06 0.46
C GLY A 92 -4.44 -0.07 0.23
N PRO A 93 -4.30 0.95 1.06
CA PRO A 93 -5.06 1.24 2.27
C PRO A 93 -6.25 2.19 2.07
N GLY A 94 -6.88 2.24 0.89
CA GLY A 94 -8.04 3.07 0.58
C GLY A 94 -7.75 4.56 0.37
N ILE A 95 -6.49 4.94 0.35
CA ILE A 95 -6.05 6.30 0.02
C ILE A 95 -4.97 6.28 -1.07
N LYS A 96 -4.94 7.34 -1.86
CA LYS A 96 -3.89 7.57 -2.86
C LYS A 96 -3.41 9.01 -2.76
N VAL A 97 -2.11 9.19 -2.57
CA VAL A 97 -1.46 10.49 -2.48
C VAL A 97 -0.54 10.69 -3.68
N THR A 98 -0.80 11.74 -4.45
CA THR A 98 0.00 12.07 -5.64
C THR A 98 0.61 13.46 -5.47
N PRO A 99 1.85 13.57 -4.96
CA PRO A 99 2.55 14.85 -4.88
C PRO A 99 3.09 15.26 -6.25
N LYS A 100 3.05 16.53 -6.55
CA LYS A 100 3.62 17.15 -7.75
C LYS A 100 4.38 18.39 -7.36
N SER A 101 5.58 18.61 -7.90
CA SER A 101 6.30 19.87 -7.75
C SER A 101 5.57 20.99 -8.49
N ALA A 102 5.51 22.18 -7.89
CA ALA A 102 4.98 23.39 -8.51
C ALA A 102 6.12 24.29 -8.98
N MET A 103 5.85 25.15 -9.99
CA MET A 103 6.87 26.01 -10.62
C MET A 103 7.39 27.11 -9.68
N ASP A 104 6.65 27.44 -8.64
CA ASP A 104 6.99 28.45 -7.63
C ASP A 104 7.82 27.92 -6.45
N GLY A 105 8.30 26.66 -6.56
CA GLY A 105 9.06 26.00 -5.50
C GLY A 105 8.20 25.33 -4.43
N GLY A 106 6.88 25.35 -4.57
CA GLY A 106 5.96 24.60 -3.72
C GLY A 106 5.66 23.20 -4.23
N ALA A 107 4.70 22.54 -3.61
CA ALA A 107 4.16 21.27 -4.06
C ALA A 107 2.64 21.22 -3.94
N VAL A 108 2.02 20.53 -4.88
CA VAL A 108 0.59 20.21 -4.87
C VAL A 108 0.44 18.73 -4.53
N PHE A 109 -0.34 18.41 -3.52
CA PHE A 109 -0.70 17.07 -3.15
C PHE A 109 -2.16 16.82 -3.56
N VAL A 110 -2.37 15.95 -4.53
CA VAL A 110 -3.70 15.41 -4.83
C VAL A 110 -3.92 14.20 -3.95
N ASN A 111 -4.88 14.30 -3.04
CA ASN A 111 -5.20 13.26 -2.07
C ASN A 111 -6.56 12.69 -2.41
N GLU A 112 -6.61 11.41 -2.71
CA GLU A 112 -7.83 10.65 -3.03
C GLU A 112 -8.10 9.66 -1.90
N SER A 113 -9.34 9.48 -1.51
CA SER A 113 -9.74 8.39 -0.63
C SER A 113 -11.05 7.76 -1.06
N TYR A 114 -11.14 6.50 -0.77
CA TYR A 114 -12.27 5.63 -1.03
C TYR A 114 -12.74 5.10 0.32
N VAL A 115 -14.02 5.27 0.61
CA VAL A 115 -14.61 4.93 1.92
C VAL A 115 -15.79 4.00 1.71
N THR A 116 -15.78 2.87 2.39
CA THR A 116 -16.84 1.88 2.36
C THR A 116 -17.96 2.29 3.33
N ASN A 117 -19.21 2.16 2.90
CA ASN A 117 -20.41 2.42 3.71
C ASN A 117 -20.47 3.82 4.36
N SER A 118 -19.93 4.86 3.68
CA SER A 118 -20.03 6.23 4.16
C SER A 118 -21.40 6.84 3.90
N ASP A 119 -21.80 7.77 4.77
CA ASP A 119 -22.96 8.65 4.61
C ASP A 119 -22.53 10.14 4.69
N GLU A 120 -23.49 11.06 4.54
CA GLU A 120 -23.28 12.51 4.55
C GLU A 120 -22.71 13.06 5.86
N ASN A 121 -22.70 12.28 6.94
CA ASN A 121 -22.20 12.70 8.26
C ASN A 121 -20.69 12.40 8.41
N PHE A 122 -20.09 11.69 7.46
CA PHE A 122 -18.68 11.41 7.48
C PHE A 122 -17.88 12.45 6.72
N THR A 123 -16.72 12.79 7.27
CA THR A 123 -15.73 13.67 6.66
C THR A 123 -14.37 13.00 6.65
N VAL A 124 -13.52 13.37 5.69
CA VAL A 124 -12.12 12.98 5.66
C VAL A 124 -11.26 14.21 5.87
N GLN A 125 -10.48 14.20 6.94
CA GLN A 125 -9.44 15.18 7.21
C GLN A 125 -8.10 14.66 6.70
N TYR A 126 -7.42 15.46 5.88
CA TYR A 126 -6.04 15.24 5.50
C TYR A 126 -5.13 16.20 6.25
N SER A 127 -4.03 15.69 6.81
CA SER A 127 -2.96 16.47 7.40
C SER A 127 -1.63 16.06 6.74
N ILE A 128 -0.85 17.03 6.29
CA ILE A 128 0.47 16.81 5.70
C ILE A 128 1.51 17.39 6.66
N ARG A 129 2.47 16.55 7.04
CA ARG A 129 3.61 16.94 7.89
C ARG A 129 4.91 16.79 7.14
N ASP A 130 5.83 17.71 7.38
CA ASP A 130 7.20 17.64 6.87
C ASP A 130 8.05 16.63 7.66
N ALA A 131 9.33 16.50 7.29
CA ALA A 131 10.28 15.59 7.94
C ALA A 131 10.56 15.97 9.40
N ASP A 132 10.35 17.22 9.80
CA ASP A 132 10.52 17.73 11.15
C ASP A 132 9.24 17.54 12.00
N GLY A 133 8.17 17.03 11.39
CA GLY A 133 6.87 16.77 12.03
C GLY A 133 5.94 17.99 12.09
N HIS A 134 6.31 19.11 11.48
CA HIS A 134 5.43 20.29 11.42
C HIS A 134 4.28 20.06 10.43
N GLU A 135 3.07 20.42 10.84
CA GLU A 135 1.92 20.40 9.94
C GLU A 135 2.03 21.55 8.94
N VAL A 136 2.18 21.21 7.66
CA VAL A 136 2.40 22.17 6.58
C VAL A 136 1.17 22.40 5.72
N ALA A 137 0.19 21.49 5.76
CA ALA A 137 -1.11 21.68 5.12
C ALA A 137 -2.16 20.79 5.77
N VAL A 138 -3.41 21.26 5.80
CA VAL A 138 -4.57 20.52 6.30
C VAL A 138 -5.80 20.85 5.46
N ALA A 139 -6.66 19.88 5.22
CA ALA A 139 -7.99 20.08 4.62
C ALA A 139 -8.97 19.06 5.16
N VAL A 140 -10.25 19.47 5.20
CA VAL A 140 -11.38 18.58 5.55
C VAL A 140 -12.37 18.62 4.40
N ARG A 141 -12.91 17.46 4.03
CA ARG A 141 -13.95 17.34 3.00
C ARG A 141 -15.00 16.29 3.39
N PRO A 142 -16.20 16.33 2.82
CA PRO A 142 -17.14 15.23 2.91
C PRO A 142 -16.56 13.91 2.38
N ALA A 143 -16.93 12.78 2.99
CA ALA A 143 -16.37 11.47 2.63
C ALA A 143 -16.83 10.96 1.25
N ASP A 144 -17.95 11.47 0.74
CA ASP A 144 -18.49 11.17 -0.60
C ASP A 144 -17.72 11.85 -1.74
N GLN A 145 -16.88 12.85 -1.42
CA GLN A 145 -15.98 13.46 -2.38
C GLN A 145 -14.68 12.65 -2.47
N THR A 146 -14.30 12.24 -3.67
CA THR A 146 -13.13 11.35 -3.85
C THR A 146 -11.80 12.05 -3.63
N ALA A 147 -11.65 13.33 -3.96
CA ALA A 147 -10.35 13.99 -3.97
C ALA A 147 -10.35 15.37 -3.33
N VAL A 148 -9.20 15.74 -2.76
CA VAL A 148 -8.87 17.10 -2.31
C VAL A 148 -7.43 17.44 -2.66
N THR A 149 -7.21 18.69 -3.05
CA THR A 149 -5.89 19.20 -3.38
C THR A 149 -5.40 20.11 -2.25
N LEU A 150 -4.20 19.84 -1.74
CA LEU A 150 -3.49 20.68 -0.78
C LEU A 150 -2.22 21.25 -1.41
N TYR A 151 -1.92 22.48 -1.08
CA TYR A 151 -0.69 23.13 -1.50
C TYR A 151 0.26 23.32 -0.32
N VAL A 152 1.52 22.94 -0.52
CA VAL A 152 2.60 23.09 0.45
C VAL A 152 3.60 24.10 -0.12
N PRO A 153 3.73 25.30 0.47
CA PRO A 153 4.69 26.30 -0.01
C PRO A 153 6.14 25.87 0.30
N GLN A 154 7.08 26.25 -0.55
CA GLN A 154 8.52 25.98 -0.35
C GLN A 154 8.83 24.53 -0.01
N ALA A 155 8.20 23.60 -0.76
CA ALA A 155 8.32 22.18 -0.50
C ALA A 155 9.75 21.68 -0.79
N LYS A 156 10.33 20.94 0.15
CA LYS A 156 11.60 20.25 -0.03
C LYS A 156 11.40 19.05 -0.95
N LEU A 157 12.12 19.01 -2.06
CA LEU A 157 12.06 17.89 -3.00
C LEU A 157 12.79 16.67 -2.42
N TRP A 158 12.30 15.51 -2.78
CA TRP A 158 13.02 14.27 -2.54
C TRP A 158 14.12 14.11 -3.60
N SER A 159 15.33 13.84 -3.16
CA SER A 159 16.46 13.45 -4.01
C SER A 159 17.22 12.28 -3.38
N MET A 160 18.23 11.75 -4.09
CA MET A 160 19.08 10.68 -3.54
C MET A 160 19.97 11.17 -2.40
N ASP A 161 20.39 12.42 -2.43
CA ASP A 161 21.25 13.04 -1.41
C ASP A 161 20.43 13.60 -0.24
N GLU A 162 19.22 14.09 -0.54
CA GLU A 162 18.28 14.62 0.43
C GLU A 162 16.92 13.94 0.27
N PRO A 163 16.70 12.78 0.89
CA PRO A 163 15.46 12.01 0.73
C PRO A 163 14.32 12.57 1.61
N ASN A 164 13.94 13.84 1.36
CA ASN A 164 12.89 14.52 2.09
C ASN A 164 11.54 13.83 1.87
N LEU A 165 10.89 13.42 2.97
CA LEU A 165 9.59 12.78 2.97
C LEU A 165 8.56 13.63 3.70
N TYR A 166 7.34 13.53 3.23
CA TYR A 166 6.15 14.07 3.88
C TYR A 166 5.30 12.91 4.39
N THR A 167 4.78 13.08 5.60
CA THR A 167 3.80 12.15 6.17
C THR A 167 2.42 12.72 5.91
N VAL A 168 1.59 11.95 5.22
CA VAL A 168 0.20 12.30 4.94
C VAL A 168 -0.70 11.38 5.73
N THR A 169 -1.52 11.95 6.61
CA THR A 169 -2.51 11.24 7.41
C THR A 169 -3.90 11.60 6.93
N ALA A 170 -4.71 10.60 6.61
CA ALA A 170 -6.13 10.72 6.33
C ALA A 170 -6.92 10.16 7.52
N ARG A 171 -7.82 10.96 8.09
CA ARG A 171 -8.72 10.56 9.18
C ARG A 171 -10.15 10.58 8.71
N LEU A 172 -10.81 9.45 8.77
CA LEU A 172 -12.24 9.34 8.60
C LEU A 172 -12.92 9.72 9.92
N GLN A 173 -13.77 10.74 9.90
CA GLN A 173 -14.36 11.30 11.10
C GLN A 173 -15.89 11.38 10.99
N ARG A 174 -16.56 11.20 12.12
CA ARG A 174 -17.98 11.48 12.30
C ARG A 174 -18.17 12.19 13.63
N ARG A 175 -18.81 13.37 13.64
CA ARG A 175 -19.03 14.19 14.86
C ARG A 175 -17.76 14.44 15.67
N ASN A 176 -16.63 14.71 14.98
CA ASN A 176 -15.29 14.90 15.56
C ASN A 176 -14.67 13.65 16.22
N GLU A 177 -15.26 12.48 16.08
CA GLU A 177 -14.66 11.21 16.49
C GLU A 177 -13.97 10.57 15.28
N THR A 178 -12.75 10.11 15.48
CA THR A 178 -12.01 9.36 14.46
C THR A 178 -12.51 7.91 14.41
N TRP A 179 -13.00 7.50 13.26
CA TRP A 179 -13.48 6.15 12.99
C TRP A 179 -12.42 5.26 12.38
N ASP A 180 -11.59 5.85 11.50
CA ASP A 180 -10.50 5.15 10.84
C ASP A 180 -9.39 6.14 10.50
N GLU A 181 -8.15 5.67 10.45
CA GLU A 181 -6.99 6.49 10.15
C GLU A 181 -5.98 5.72 9.31
N VAL A 182 -5.53 6.36 8.23
CA VAL A 182 -4.48 5.83 7.38
C VAL A 182 -3.37 6.86 7.24
N THR A 183 -2.14 6.41 7.43
CA THR A 183 -0.95 7.25 7.27
C THR A 183 -0.02 6.66 6.21
N THR A 184 0.47 7.50 5.31
CA THR A 184 1.45 7.13 4.28
C THR A 184 2.57 8.16 4.21
N CYS A 185 3.75 7.73 3.74
CA CYS A 185 4.89 8.61 3.50
C CYS A 185 5.13 8.74 2.00
N THR A 186 5.42 9.95 1.53
CA THR A 186 5.71 10.23 0.13
C THR A 186 6.72 11.35 -0.03
N GLY A 187 7.52 11.31 -1.12
CA GLY A 187 8.46 12.38 -1.48
C GLY A 187 7.95 13.17 -2.69
N VAL A 188 8.12 14.48 -2.65
CA VAL A 188 7.83 15.36 -3.80
C VAL A 188 8.98 15.24 -4.79
N ARG A 189 8.72 14.68 -5.96
CA ARG A 189 9.71 14.55 -7.03
C ARG A 189 9.06 14.56 -8.41
N SER A 190 9.81 14.93 -9.41
CA SER A 190 9.49 14.69 -10.81
C SER A 190 10.55 13.82 -11.45
N TYR A 191 10.16 12.96 -12.37
CA TYR A 191 11.12 12.21 -13.17
C TYR A 191 10.62 12.04 -14.60
N THR A 192 11.56 11.96 -15.52
CA THR A 192 11.33 11.62 -16.91
C THR A 192 12.41 10.65 -17.40
N VAL A 193 12.07 9.86 -18.40
CA VAL A 193 13.03 8.98 -19.09
C VAL A 193 13.04 9.37 -20.56
N THR A 194 14.21 9.72 -21.07
CA THR A 194 14.39 10.06 -22.48
C THR A 194 15.45 9.16 -23.12
N PRO A 195 15.36 8.91 -24.43
CA PRO A 195 16.38 8.11 -25.13
C PRO A 195 17.79 8.72 -25.09
N LEU A 196 17.90 10.05 -24.97
CA LEU A 196 19.17 10.77 -25.02
C LEU A 196 19.79 11.00 -23.63
N GLU A 197 18.97 11.33 -22.63
CA GLU A 197 19.43 11.73 -21.30
C GLU A 197 19.19 10.64 -20.25
N SER A 198 18.61 9.50 -20.65
CA SER A 198 18.28 8.39 -19.76
C SER A 198 17.27 8.76 -18.67
N PHE A 199 17.67 8.80 -17.43
CA PHE A 199 16.81 9.13 -16.29
C PHE A 199 17.10 10.53 -15.79
N ILE A 200 16.07 11.37 -15.73
CA ILE A 200 16.13 12.74 -15.23
C ILE A 200 15.30 12.82 -13.96
N LEU A 201 15.88 13.22 -12.85
CA LEU A 201 15.22 13.43 -11.57
C LEU A 201 15.24 14.92 -11.22
N ASN A 202 14.07 15.50 -10.96
CA ASN A 202 13.93 16.93 -10.65
C ASN A 202 14.64 17.87 -11.66
N GLY A 203 14.57 17.50 -12.93
CA GLY A 203 15.20 18.26 -14.01
C GLY A 203 16.71 18.03 -14.17
N GLN A 204 17.32 17.13 -13.39
CA GLN A 204 18.76 16.83 -13.47
C GLN A 204 19.00 15.40 -13.98
N PRO A 205 19.89 15.22 -14.98
CA PRO A 205 20.32 13.88 -15.40
C PRO A 205 20.92 13.10 -14.23
N THR A 206 20.40 11.91 -13.98
CA THR A 206 20.73 11.13 -12.78
C THR A 206 21.07 9.69 -13.17
N PRO A 207 22.30 9.23 -12.92
CA PRO A 207 22.69 7.87 -13.27
C PRO A 207 21.99 6.85 -12.36
N LEU A 208 21.30 5.87 -12.97
CA LEU A 208 20.75 4.73 -12.25
C LEU A 208 21.82 3.64 -12.12
N ARG A 209 22.12 3.26 -10.89
CA ARG A 209 23.05 2.17 -10.58
C ARG A 209 22.29 1.04 -9.93
N GLY A 210 22.35 -0.15 -10.52
CA GLY A 210 21.63 -1.33 -10.04
C GLY A 210 22.57 -2.50 -9.81
N VAL A 211 22.16 -3.39 -8.90
CA VAL A 211 22.79 -4.68 -8.63
C VAL A 211 21.71 -5.75 -8.55
N SER A 212 22.04 -6.96 -8.96
CA SER A 212 21.23 -8.13 -8.75
C SER A 212 21.58 -8.77 -7.42
N ARG A 213 20.56 -9.14 -6.63
CA ARG A 213 20.74 -9.82 -5.35
C ARG A 213 19.81 -11.02 -5.25
N HIS A 214 20.39 -12.20 -5.00
CA HIS A 214 19.64 -13.39 -4.61
C HIS A 214 19.48 -13.44 -3.09
N GLN A 215 18.24 -13.50 -2.63
CA GLN A 215 17.91 -13.55 -1.19
C GLN A 215 17.63 -14.99 -0.75
N ASN A 216 18.63 -15.85 -0.84
CA ASN A 216 18.54 -17.22 -0.34
C ASN A 216 19.45 -17.36 0.88
N ARG A 217 18.93 -17.90 1.97
CA ARG A 217 19.69 -18.25 3.15
C ARG A 217 19.58 -19.73 3.42
N LEU A 218 20.73 -20.35 3.69
CA LEU A 218 20.79 -21.76 4.02
C LEU A 218 19.86 -22.09 5.20
N TYR A 219 19.02 -23.11 5.04
CA TYR A 219 17.98 -23.55 5.99
C TYR A 219 16.81 -22.59 6.26
N LYS A 220 16.78 -21.37 5.66
CA LYS A 220 15.71 -20.39 5.87
C LYS A 220 14.98 -19.98 4.58
N GLY A 221 15.49 -20.40 3.43
CA GLY A 221 14.91 -20.04 2.13
C GLY A 221 14.87 -18.50 1.94
N LYS A 222 13.74 -17.99 1.47
CA LYS A 222 13.52 -16.55 1.22
C LYS A 222 12.99 -15.78 2.44
N ARG A 223 12.93 -16.38 3.61
CA ARG A 223 12.41 -15.71 4.80
C ARG A 223 13.39 -14.62 5.26
N PRO A 224 13.03 -13.33 5.24
CA PRO A 224 13.88 -12.31 5.82
C PRO A 224 13.97 -12.50 7.32
N ASP A 225 15.16 -12.23 7.89
CA ASP A 225 15.25 -12.09 9.33
C ASP A 225 14.40 -10.85 9.71
N ARG A 226 13.60 -10.96 10.75
CA ARG A 226 12.96 -9.79 11.35
C ARG A 226 14.08 -8.92 11.90
N CYS A 227 14.21 -7.69 11.40
CA CYS A 227 15.03 -6.67 12.01
C CYS A 227 14.47 -6.30 13.38
#